data_12001f5a25a439fb5b1e5dcd30b8c7e3
#
_entry.id   12001f5a25a439fb5b1e5dcd30b8c7e3
#
_cell.length_a   1.000
_cell.length_b   1.000
_cell.length_c   1.000
_cell.angle_alpha   90.00
_cell.angle_beta   90.00
_cell.angle_gamma   90.00
#
_symmetry.space_group_name_H-M   'P 1'
#
loop_
_entity.id
_entity.type
_entity.pdbx_description
1 polymer ?
#
loop_
_entity_poly.entity_id
_entity_poly.type
_entity_poly.pdbx_seq_one_letter_code
_entity_poly.pdbx_strand_id
1 'polypeptide(L)'
;MNTKQEVEKFLEDIKVRISTGVSNLLFLNGREKNAQALLDLDITPNMRVEIILSLKAEDFYRTEDGKYRDQYEMHSFGKLVKNNEVYIKISKTENGIICISFHISEFPIKYSFK
;
A
#
# COMPACT_ATOMS: atom_id res chain seq x y z
N MET A 1 3.88 16.84 -1.55
CA MET A 1 2.76 17.39 -2.22
C MET A 1 2.21 16.43 -3.25
N ASN A 2 0.91 16.21 -3.21
CA ASN A 2 0.37 15.08 -3.92
C ASN A 2 -0.79 15.44 -4.81
N THR A 3 -0.45 15.65 -6.09
CA THR A 3 -1.47 15.73 -7.09
C THR A 3 -1.92 14.32 -7.47
N LYS A 4 -3.10 14.24 -8.04
CA LYS A 4 -3.60 12.96 -8.54
C LYS A 4 -2.63 12.34 -9.55
N GLN A 5 -2.02 13.19 -10.40
CA GLN A 5 -1.06 12.74 -11.41
C GLN A 5 0.19 12.15 -10.78
N GLU A 6 0.67 12.74 -9.70
CA GLU A 6 1.84 12.21 -8.98
C GLU A 6 1.55 10.84 -8.36
N VAL A 7 0.34 10.68 -7.81
CA VAL A 7 -0.09 9.40 -7.24
C VAL A 7 -0.23 8.35 -8.34
N GLU A 8 -0.82 8.72 -9.47
CA GLU A 8 -0.94 7.80 -10.61
C GLU A 8 0.43 7.34 -11.09
N LYS A 9 1.39 8.25 -11.15
CA LYS A 9 2.75 7.93 -11.57
C LYS A 9 3.44 6.99 -10.57
N PHE A 10 3.28 7.25 -9.28
CA PHE A 10 3.81 6.37 -8.24
C PHE A 10 3.25 4.95 -8.38
N LEU A 11 1.93 4.85 -8.52
CA LEU A 11 1.28 3.55 -8.64
C LEU A 11 1.69 2.82 -9.93
N GLU A 12 1.80 3.53 -11.04
CA GLU A 12 2.24 2.94 -12.28
C GLU A 12 3.65 2.37 -12.15
N ASP A 13 4.54 3.13 -11.54
CA ASP A 13 5.93 2.71 -11.34
C ASP A 13 6.01 1.43 -10.50
N ILE A 14 5.33 1.38 -9.36
CA ILE A 14 5.39 0.19 -8.50
C ILE A 14 4.75 -1.01 -9.18
N LYS A 15 3.65 -0.81 -9.91
CA LYS A 15 2.97 -1.91 -10.62
C LYS A 15 3.86 -2.52 -11.70
N VAL A 16 4.53 -1.67 -12.46
CA VAL A 16 5.45 -2.13 -13.51
C VAL A 16 6.60 -2.91 -12.89
N ARG A 17 7.20 -2.37 -11.84
CA ARG A 17 8.33 -3.03 -11.16
C ARG A 17 7.95 -4.38 -10.58
N ILE A 18 6.78 -4.49 -9.96
CA ILE A 18 6.30 -5.74 -9.38
C ILE A 18 5.97 -6.74 -10.48
N SER A 19 5.23 -6.31 -11.50
CA SER A 19 4.76 -7.19 -12.57
C SER A 19 5.89 -7.72 -13.45
N THR A 20 6.95 -6.94 -13.64
CA THR A 20 8.10 -7.36 -14.46
C THR A 20 9.17 -8.08 -13.66
N GLY A 21 9.03 -8.14 -12.33
CA GLY A 21 10.02 -8.76 -11.46
C GLY A 21 11.27 -7.92 -11.21
N VAL A 22 11.27 -6.65 -11.64
CA VAL A 22 12.39 -5.74 -11.41
C VAL A 22 12.56 -5.44 -9.92
N SER A 23 11.45 -5.32 -9.19
CA SER A 23 11.47 -5.13 -7.74
C SER A 23 10.65 -6.20 -7.05
N ASN A 24 11.14 -6.66 -5.91
CA ASN A 24 10.37 -7.53 -5.05
C ASN A 24 9.40 -6.69 -4.22
N LEU A 25 8.21 -7.22 -4.00
CA LEU A 25 7.26 -6.64 -3.06
C LEU A 25 7.36 -7.41 -1.75
N LEU A 26 7.87 -6.74 -0.73
CA LEU A 26 8.03 -7.34 0.60
C LEU A 26 6.93 -6.85 1.53
N PHE A 27 6.45 -7.73 2.39
CA PHE A 27 5.47 -7.39 3.41
C PHE A 27 6.11 -7.48 4.79
N LEU A 28 5.88 -6.49 5.64
CA LEU A 28 6.37 -6.53 7.02
C LEU A 28 5.45 -7.41 7.87
N ASN A 29 5.71 -8.70 7.85
CA ASN A 29 4.90 -9.68 8.58
C ASN A 29 5.20 -9.74 10.07
N GLY A 30 6.28 -9.10 10.52
CA GLY A 30 6.60 -9.02 11.94
C GLY A 30 5.66 -8.12 12.74
N ARG A 31 4.84 -7.33 12.05
CA ARG A 31 3.82 -6.50 12.71
C ARG A 31 2.58 -7.36 12.91
N GLU A 32 2.15 -7.47 14.16
CA GLU A 32 1.01 -8.30 14.52
C GLU A 32 -0.25 -7.96 13.72
N LYS A 33 -0.54 -6.67 13.52
CA LYS A 33 -1.71 -6.24 12.75
C LYS A 33 -1.70 -6.75 11.32
N ASN A 34 -0.53 -6.77 10.68
CA ASN A 34 -0.41 -7.22 9.31
C ASN A 34 -0.63 -8.73 9.19
N ALA A 35 -0.09 -9.49 10.12
CA ALA A 35 -0.30 -10.94 10.15
C ALA A 35 -1.75 -11.29 10.48
N GLN A 36 -2.34 -10.58 11.42
CA GLN A 36 -3.73 -10.80 11.83
C GLN A 36 -4.70 -10.51 10.69
N ALA A 37 -4.37 -9.54 9.83
CA ALA A 37 -5.24 -9.16 8.72
C ALA A 37 -5.54 -10.31 7.77
N LEU A 38 -4.58 -11.20 7.54
CA LEU A 38 -4.80 -12.36 6.67
C LEU A 38 -5.91 -13.25 7.22
N LEU A 39 -5.97 -13.39 8.53
CA LEU A 39 -7.01 -14.18 9.19
C LEU A 39 -8.34 -13.42 9.22
N ASP A 40 -8.30 -12.15 9.60
CA ASP A 40 -9.50 -11.31 9.70
C ASP A 40 -10.22 -11.15 8.37
N LEU A 41 -9.46 -11.04 7.28
CA LEU A 41 -10.00 -10.86 5.95
C LEU A 41 -10.20 -12.17 5.20
N ASP A 42 -9.72 -13.27 5.77
CA ASP A 42 -9.76 -14.59 5.11
C ASP A 42 -9.17 -14.52 3.70
N ILE A 43 -7.93 -14.01 3.62
CA ILE A 43 -7.22 -13.87 2.35
C ILE A 43 -5.86 -14.57 2.43
N THR A 44 -5.34 -14.93 1.26
CA THR A 44 -4.02 -15.53 1.15
C THR A 44 -2.95 -14.45 1.00
N PRO A 45 -1.68 -14.75 1.28
CA PRO A 45 -0.60 -13.79 1.03
C PRO A 45 -0.56 -13.28 -0.40
N ASN A 46 -0.84 -14.13 -1.39
CA ASN A 46 -0.82 -13.71 -2.80
C ASN A 46 -1.94 -12.73 -3.13
N MET A 47 -3.07 -12.82 -2.45
CA MET A 47 -4.17 -11.89 -2.66
C MET A 47 -3.78 -10.46 -2.28
N ARG A 48 -2.86 -10.27 -1.34
CA ARG A 48 -2.35 -8.94 -0.99
C ARG A 48 -1.66 -8.29 -2.18
N VAL A 49 -0.89 -9.07 -2.93
CA VAL A 49 -0.20 -8.57 -4.12
C VAL A 49 -1.22 -8.10 -5.15
N GLU A 50 -2.25 -8.89 -5.40
CA GLU A 50 -3.31 -8.54 -6.35
C GLU A 50 -4.03 -7.27 -5.94
N ILE A 51 -4.30 -7.11 -4.65
CA ILE A 51 -4.97 -5.93 -4.12
C ILE A 51 -4.11 -4.69 -4.36
N ILE A 52 -2.79 -4.78 -4.07
CA ILE A 52 -1.88 -3.67 -4.30
C ILE A 52 -1.81 -3.31 -5.78
N LEU A 53 -1.76 -4.31 -6.66
CA LEU A 53 -1.75 -4.07 -8.11
C LEU A 53 -3.07 -3.46 -8.61
N SER A 54 -4.14 -3.56 -7.84
CA SER A 54 -5.43 -2.97 -8.19
C SER A 54 -5.61 -1.53 -7.71
N LEU A 55 -4.69 -1.00 -6.92
CA LEU A 55 -4.82 0.36 -6.36
C LEU A 55 -4.85 1.42 -7.45
N LYS A 56 -5.69 2.42 -7.24
CA LYS A 56 -5.86 3.56 -8.14
C LYS A 56 -5.67 4.85 -7.35
N ALA A 57 -5.52 5.96 -8.06
CA ALA A 57 -5.36 7.26 -7.42
C ALA A 57 -6.51 7.58 -6.49
N GLU A 58 -7.73 7.16 -6.81
CA GLU A 58 -8.89 7.38 -5.95
C GLU A 58 -8.81 6.66 -4.60
N ASP A 59 -7.91 5.67 -4.50
CA ASP A 59 -7.67 4.94 -3.25
C ASP A 59 -6.64 5.65 -2.36
N PHE A 60 -6.05 6.71 -2.85
CA PHE A 60 -5.01 7.44 -2.12
C PHE A 60 -5.54 8.16 -0.89
N TYR A 61 -4.85 8.00 0.24
CA TYR A 61 -5.14 8.69 1.47
C TYR A 61 -4.19 9.88 1.67
N ARG A 62 -2.91 9.61 1.89
CA ARG A 62 -1.93 10.68 2.13
C ARG A 62 -0.50 10.18 1.92
N THR A 63 0.42 11.14 1.75
CA THR A 63 1.85 10.86 1.80
C THR A 63 2.27 10.78 3.25
N GLU A 64 3.09 9.80 3.56
CA GLU A 64 3.63 9.61 4.89
C GLU A 64 5.08 10.09 4.92
N ASP A 65 5.45 10.77 5.98
CA ASP A 65 6.85 11.13 6.18
C ASP A 65 7.59 9.90 6.69
N GLY A 66 8.69 9.58 6.04
CA GLY A 66 9.55 8.52 6.53
C GLY A 66 10.18 8.96 7.83
N LYS A 67 9.73 8.42 8.96
CA LYS A 67 10.24 8.77 10.28
C LYS A 67 11.76 8.60 10.40
N TYR A 68 12.31 7.73 9.59
CA TYR A 68 13.71 7.33 9.74
C TYR A 68 14.57 7.68 8.55
N ARG A 69 13.96 7.97 7.39
CA ARG A 69 14.72 8.22 6.17
C ARG A 69 13.93 9.07 5.19
N ASP A 70 14.34 10.33 5.04
CA ASP A 70 13.69 11.28 4.16
C ASP A 70 13.78 10.91 2.67
N GLN A 71 14.65 9.98 2.35
CA GLN A 71 14.87 9.55 0.97
C GLN A 71 13.88 8.51 0.47
N TYR A 72 13.01 8.00 1.34
CA TYR A 72 12.02 7.01 0.94
C TYR A 72 10.69 7.67 0.67
N GLU A 73 10.13 7.33 -0.48
CA GLU A 73 8.79 7.75 -0.85
C GLU A 73 7.80 6.77 -0.22
N MET A 74 6.89 7.30 0.60
CA MET A 74 5.95 6.47 1.35
C MET A 74 4.56 7.06 1.27
N HIS A 75 3.60 6.26 0.83
CA HIS A 75 2.21 6.69 0.65
C HIS A 75 1.24 5.68 1.24
N SER A 76 0.12 6.20 1.74
CA SER A 76 -0.96 5.39 2.32
C SER A 76 -2.18 5.40 1.43
N PHE A 77 -2.86 4.27 1.40
CA PHE A 77 -4.04 4.02 0.59
C PHE A 77 -5.09 3.29 1.41
N GLY A 78 -6.32 3.33 0.94
CA GLY A 78 -7.39 2.51 1.48
C GLY A 78 -8.08 1.75 0.35
N LYS A 79 -8.59 0.58 0.66
CA LYS A 79 -9.29 -0.25 -0.32
C LYS A 79 -10.32 -1.11 0.40
N LEU A 80 -11.49 -1.25 -0.20
CA LEU A 80 -12.47 -2.20 0.33
C LEU A 80 -12.08 -3.61 -0.09
N VAL A 81 -11.93 -4.48 0.89
CA VAL A 81 -11.62 -5.89 0.68
C VAL A 81 -12.64 -6.68 1.49
N LYS A 82 -13.48 -7.44 0.79
CA LYS A 82 -14.55 -8.21 1.44
C LYS A 82 -15.38 -7.37 2.41
N ASN A 83 -15.75 -6.15 1.97
CA ASN A 83 -16.56 -5.19 2.72
C ASN A 83 -15.86 -4.55 3.92
N ASN A 84 -14.55 -4.76 4.07
CA ASN A 84 -13.76 -4.11 5.11
C ASN A 84 -12.85 -3.08 4.48
N GLU A 85 -12.77 -1.89 5.08
CA GLU A 85 -11.81 -0.88 4.65
C GLU A 85 -10.44 -1.25 5.17
N VAL A 86 -9.50 -1.45 4.25
CA VAL A 86 -8.13 -1.89 4.56
C VAL A 86 -7.19 -0.71 4.40
N TYR A 87 -6.34 -0.50 5.40
CA TYR A 87 -5.29 0.52 5.39
C TYR A 87 -4.01 -0.09 4.82
N ILE A 88 -3.46 0.54 3.79
CA ILE A 88 -2.29 0.04 3.08
C ILE A 88 -1.25 1.15 3.01
N LYS A 89 -0.05 0.88 3.53
CA LYS A 89 1.06 1.83 3.46
C LYS A 89 2.20 1.19 2.68
N ILE A 90 2.67 1.88 1.65
CA ILE A 90 3.69 1.37 0.74
C ILE A 90 4.87 2.32 0.70
N SER A 91 6.08 1.78 0.84
CA SER A 91 7.33 2.51 0.71
C SER A 91 8.05 2.04 -0.55
N LYS A 92 8.48 2.99 -1.38
CA LYS A 92 9.29 2.72 -2.55
C LYS A 92 10.73 3.12 -2.22
N THR A 93 11.64 2.17 -2.31
CA THR A 93 13.07 2.38 -2.04
C THR A 93 13.87 2.04 -3.28
N GLU A 94 15.16 2.34 -3.26
CA GLU A 94 16.07 1.96 -4.35
C GLU A 94 16.13 0.45 -4.53
N ASN A 95 16.01 -0.28 -3.44
CA ASN A 95 16.22 -1.73 -3.44
C ASN A 95 14.93 -2.55 -3.55
N GLY A 96 13.77 -1.90 -3.52
CA GLY A 96 12.52 -2.62 -3.64
C GLY A 96 11.33 -1.85 -3.14
N ILE A 97 10.22 -2.56 -3.07
CA ILE A 97 8.94 -2.02 -2.64
C ILE A 97 8.52 -2.76 -1.38
N ILE A 98 8.19 -2.02 -0.34
CA ILE A 98 7.82 -2.60 0.96
C ILE A 98 6.41 -2.18 1.32
N CYS A 99 5.54 -3.16 1.56
CA CYS A 99 4.24 -2.90 2.16
C CYS A 99 4.40 -2.91 3.67
N ILE A 100 4.35 -1.73 4.26
CA ILE A 100 4.59 -1.54 5.69
C ILE A 100 3.35 -1.88 6.49
N SER A 101 2.18 -1.53 5.98
CA SER A 101 0.90 -1.78 6.64
C SER A 101 -0.09 -2.37 5.66
N PHE A 102 -0.78 -3.41 6.09
CA PHE A 102 -1.89 -4.02 5.36
C PHE A 102 -2.80 -4.66 6.40
N HIS A 103 -3.78 -3.89 6.87
CA HIS A 103 -4.68 -4.37 7.90
C HIS A 103 -6.00 -3.59 7.84
N ILE A 104 -7.02 -4.10 8.51
CA ILE A 104 -8.29 -3.40 8.60
C ILE A 104 -8.04 -2.04 9.25
N SER A 105 -8.58 -0.99 8.64
CA SER A 105 -8.37 0.37 9.11
C SER A 105 -8.99 0.58 10.49
N GLU A 106 -8.26 1.26 11.36
CA GLU A 106 -8.71 1.60 12.70
C GLU A 106 -9.49 2.91 12.74
N PHE A 107 -9.63 3.56 11.60
CA PHE A 107 -10.35 4.84 11.46
C PHE A 107 -10.91 4.94 10.04
N PRO A 108 -11.95 5.77 9.82
CA PRO A 108 -12.44 5.99 8.45
C PRO A 108 -11.38 6.73 7.63
N ILE A 109 -11.04 6.19 6.47
CA ILE A 109 -10.04 6.78 5.60
C ILE A 109 -10.68 7.89 4.77
N LYS A 110 -10.03 9.06 4.75
CA LYS A 110 -10.48 10.21 3.96
C LYS A 110 -9.68 10.24 2.66
N TYR A 111 -10.30 9.75 1.62
CA TYR A 111 -9.64 9.67 0.30
C TYR A 111 -9.50 11.06 -0.32
N SER A 112 -8.27 11.38 -0.75
CA SER A 112 -7.94 12.71 -1.26
C SER A 112 -8.53 13.02 -2.62
N PHE A 113 -8.77 11.99 -3.45
CA PHE A 113 -9.23 12.17 -4.83
C PHE A 113 -10.55 11.46 -5.13
N LYS A 114 -11.31 11.21 -4.12
CA LYS A 114 -12.59 10.54 -4.29
C LYS A 114 -13.77 11.48 -4.10
#